data_1f367fd785c74e07581cf0e32b2b7632
#
_entry.id   1f367fd785c74e07581cf0e32b2b7632
#
_cell.length_a   1.000
_cell.length_b   1.000
_cell.length_c   1.000
_cell.angle_alpha   90.00
_cell.angle_beta   90.00
_cell.angle_gamma   90.00
#
_symmetry.space_group_name_H-M   'P 1'
#
loop_
_entity.id
_entity.type
_entity.pdbx_description
1 polymer ?
#
loop_
_entity_poly.entity_id
_entity_poly.type
_entity_poly.pdbx_seq_one_letter_code
_entity_poly.pdbx_strand_id
1 'polypeptide(L)'
;MKTDYMYIRNTTQTDINQTYIDNINVSIDTIFATYFNKQSKLSFREMLKSQHKRIVNNNYAGYTNPIDKIPKSLFRNEIDVKLHIPLLKKEWYVEELKNINPSINDLIKIKIADVPSFMWHSVENTNDGLRLYLPKNEYVYYYLDKMEMVMNKLMNGESSLYLLGYYIQLAVICHPFEKVNFSLIMSQVNYILKLWNYVPISHGYLDFECFLNPTDIVIKKFKEKVFAFKGDL
;
A
#
# COMPACT_ATOMS: atom_id res chain seq x y z
N MET A 1 3.95 -9.94 -20.49
CA MET A 1 4.55 -9.59 -19.18
C MET A 1 3.77 -10.37 -18.15
N LYS A 2 4.40 -11.19 -17.31
CA LYS A 2 3.67 -11.95 -16.27
C LYS A 2 3.17 -10.93 -15.23
N THR A 3 1.86 -10.82 -15.12
CA THR A 3 1.17 -9.87 -14.19
C THR A 3 1.42 -10.20 -12.71
N ASP A 4 1.99 -11.35 -12.44
CA ASP A 4 2.17 -11.94 -11.11
C ASP A 4 3.08 -11.11 -10.18
N TYR A 5 4.07 -10.41 -10.76
CA TYR A 5 4.99 -9.56 -10.00
C TYR A 5 4.42 -8.20 -9.57
N MET A 6 3.25 -7.83 -10.05
CA MET A 6 2.63 -6.54 -9.70
C MET A 6 2.13 -6.50 -8.26
N TYR A 7 1.74 -7.64 -7.71
CA TYR A 7 1.04 -7.71 -6.42
C TYR A 7 1.85 -8.40 -5.32
N ILE A 8 2.98 -9.00 -5.67
CA ILE A 8 3.81 -9.79 -4.75
C ILE A 8 5.23 -9.24 -4.76
N ARG A 9 5.76 -8.93 -3.58
CA ARG A 9 7.10 -8.36 -3.43
C ARG A 9 8.20 -9.30 -3.86
N ASN A 10 8.03 -10.59 -3.61
CA ASN A 10 9.14 -11.53 -3.64
C ASN A 10 9.24 -12.26 -4.98
N THR A 11 10.30 -11.96 -5.73
CA THR A 11 10.63 -12.63 -6.98
C THR A 11 11.18 -14.05 -6.79
N THR A 12 11.47 -14.45 -5.55
CA THR A 12 11.99 -15.80 -5.22
C THR A 12 10.89 -16.78 -4.80
N GLN A 13 9.64 -16.34 -4.70
CA GLN A 13 8.52 -17.24 -4.45
C GLN A 13 8.24 -18.09 -5.70
N THR A 14 8.59 -19.36 -5.60
CA THR A 14 8.34 -20.37 -6.67
C THR A 14 6.87 -20.74 -6.77
N ASP A 15 6.08 -20.56 -5.73
CA ASP A 15 4.67 -20.95 -5.63
C ASP A 15 3.76 -19.71 -5.51
N ILE A 16 3.53 -19.06 -6.65
CA ILE A 16 2.51 -18.00 -6.73
C ILE A 16 1.14 -18.66 -6.65
N ASN A 17 0.37 -18.31 -5.62
CA ASN A 17 -0.99 -18.79 -5.52
C ASN A 17 -1.88 -18.10 -6.57
N GLN A 18 -2.18 -18.82 -7.65
CA GLN A 18 -3.00 -18.32 -8.75
C GLN A 18 -4.37 -17.85 -8.26
N THR A 19 -4.98 -18.56 -7.32
CA THR A 19 -6.27 -18.17 -6.72
C THR A 19 -6.21 -16.78 -6.07
N TYR A 20 -5.07 -16.44 -5.43
CA TYR A 20 -4.88 -15.11 -4.86
C TYR A 20 -4.83 -14.03 -5.93
N ILE A 21 -4.10 -14.27 -7.01
CA ILE A 21 -4.02 -13.36 -8.16
C ILE A 21 -5.40 -13.18 -8.82
N ASP A 22 -6.12 -14.29 -9.02
CA ASP A 22 -7.47 -14.27 -9.60
C ASP A 22 -8.44 -13.49 -8.72
N ASN A 23 -8.37 -13.65 -7.39
CA ASN A 23 -9.18 -12.89 -6.45
C ASN A 23 -8.87 -11.39 -6.50
N ILE A 24 -7.59 -11.00 -6.64
CA ILE A 24 -7.20 -9.60 -6.84
C ILE A 24 -7.84 -9.06 -8.13
N ASN A 25 -7.66 -9.75 -9.25
CA ASN A 25 -8.19 -9.32 -10.55
C ASN A 25 -9.72 -9.19 -10.50
N VAL A 26 -10.43 -10.21 -9.99
CA VAL A 26 -11.88 -10.14 -9.83
C VAL A 26 -12.30 -8.99 -8.91
N SER A 27 -11.57 -8.73 -7.82
CA SER A 27 -11.88 -7.63 -6.91
C SER A 27 -11.76 -6.26 -7.59
N ILE A 28 -10.80 -6.12 -8.50
CA ILE A 28 -10.62 -4.91 -9.30
C ILE A 28 -11.78 -4.73 -10.26
N ASP A 29 -12.06 -5.74 -11.07
CA ASP A 29 -13.04 -5.64 -12.15
C ASP A 29 -14.47 -5.46 -11.63
N THR A 30 -14.82 -6.13 -10.52
CA THR A 30 -16.20 -6.14 -10.01
C THR A 30 -16.48 -5.13 -8.91
N ILE A 31 -15.47 -4.73 -8.13
CA ILE A 31 -15.66 -3.85 -6.97
C ILE A 31 -15.03 -2.48 -7.21
N PHE A 32 -13.70 -2.45 -7.43
CA PHE A 32 -13.00 -1.17 -7.55
C PHE A 32 -13.37 -0.43 -8.83
N ALA A 33 -13.39 -1.08 -9.98
CA ALA A 33 -13.75 -0.47 -11.26
C ALA A 33 -15.16 0.13 -11.23
N THR A 34 -16.15 -0.60 -10.68
CA THR A 34 -17.53 -0.10 -10.55
C THR A 34 -17.60 1.10 -9.60
N TYR A 35 -16.82 1.08 -8.50
CA TYR A 35 -16.72 2.22 -7.59
C TYR A 35 -16.06 3.42 -8.28
N PHE A 36 -14.89 3.23 -8.89
CA PHE A 36 -14.13 4.29 -9.53
C PHE A 36 -14.92 4.98 -10.66
N ASN A 37 -15.69 4.20 -11.42
CA ASN A 37 -16.56 4.70 -12.49
C ASN A 37 -17.94 5.22 -11.97
N LYS A 38 -18.11 5.41 -10.67
CA LYS A 38 -19.33 5.91 -10.03
C LYS A 38 -20.60 5.07 -10.32
N GLN A 39 -20.43 3.79 -10.59
CA GLN A 39 -21.52 2.83 -10.84
C GLN A 39 -21.92 2.06 -9.57
N SER A 40 -21.15 2.19 -8.49
CA SER A 40 -21.41 1.56 -7.20
C SER A 40 -22.04 2.55 -6.22
N LYS A 41 -22.92 2.03 -5.33
CA LYS A 41 -23.45 2.78 -4.19
C LYS A 41 -22.62 2.64 -2.92
N LEU A 42 -21.53 1.89 -2.96
CA LEU A 42 -20.67 1.69 -1.80
C LEU A 42 -19.97 3.01 -1.43
N SER A 43 -19.84 3.29 -0.15
CA SER A 43 -18.90 4.29 0.34
C SER A 43 -17.46 3.81 0.11
N PHE A 44 -16.49 4.72 0.21
CA PHE A 44 -15.08 4.38 0.07
C PHE A 44 -14.64 3.28 1.05
N ARG A 45 -15.07 3.37 2.30
CA ARG A 45 -14.74 2.38 3.33
C ARG A 45 -15.37 1.01 3.07
N GLU A 46 -16.62 0.98 2.60
CA GLU A 46 -17.29 -0.27 2.20
C GLU A 46 -16.64 -0.90 0.97
N MET A 47 -16.24 -0.08 0.00
CA MET A 47 -15.49 -0.55 -1.17
C MET A 47 -14.18 -1.21 -0.75
N LEU A 48 -13.38 -0.56 0.12
CA LEU A 48 -12.12 -1.14 0.62
C LEU A 48 -12.34 -2.48 1.35
N LYS A 49 -13.33 -2.54 2.25
CA LYS A 49 -13.67 -3.79 2.97
C LYS A 49 -14.13 -4.89 2.03
N SER A 50 -14.97 -4.55 1.05
CA SER A 50 -15.50 -5.51 0.08
C SER A 50 -14.39 -6.04 -0.82
N GLN A 51 -13.48 -5.18 -1.28
CA GLN A 51 -12.33 -5.57 -2.08
C GLN A 51 -11.37 -6.45 -1.26
N HIS A 52 -11.04 -6.06 -0.04
CA HIS A 52 -10.21 -6.86 0.87
C HIS A 52 -10.84 -8.23 1.13
N LYS A 53 -12.14 -8.29 1.45
CA LYS A 53 -12.87 -9.54 1.66
C LYS A 53 -12.80 -10.47 0.44
N ARG A 54 -12.90 -9.91 -0.77
CA ARG A 54 -12.77 -10.69 -2.00
C ARG A 54 -11.38 -11.27 -2.17
N ILE A 55 -10.34 -10.48 -1.89
CA ILE A 55 -8.94 -10.91 -2.03
C ILE A 55 -8.60 -12.02 -1.04
N VAL A 56 -9.00 -11.89 0.23
CA VAL A 56 -8.68 -12.85 1.31
C VAL A 56 -9.67 -14.02 1.42
N ASN A 57 -10.59 -14.16 0.46
CA ASN A 57 -11.59 -15.22 0.46
C ASN A 57 -11.01 -16.58 0.88
N ASN A 58 -11.85 -17.51 1.32
CA ASN A 58 -11.60 -18.78 2.04
C ASN A 58 -10.35 -19.63 1.68
N ASN A 59 -9.59 -19.24 0.66
CA ASN A 59 -8.38 -19.91 0.19
C ASN A 59 -7.15 -18.99 0.25
N TYR A 60 -7.07 -18.09 1.25
CA TYR A 60 -5.91 -17.23 1.40
C TYR A 60 -4.66 -18.05 1.74
N ALA A 61 -3.90 -18.37 0.72
CA ALA A 61 -2.56 -18.92 0.80
C ALA A 61 -1.56 -18.01 0.05
N GLY A 62 -1.67 -16.69 0.27
CA GLY A 62 -0.79 -15.69 -0.37
C GLY A 62 0.63 -15.65 0.21
N TYR A 63 0.88 -16.41 1.28
CA TYR A 63 2.20 -16.60 1.88
C TYR A 63 2.49 -18.08 2.06
N THR A 64 3.75 -18.47 1.91
CA THR A 64 4.27 -19.84 2.09
C THR A 64 4.07 -20.44 3.49
N ASN A 65 3.66 -19.63 4.46
CA ASN A 65 3.25 -20.11 5.77
C ASN A 65 1.72 -20.20 5.81
N PRO A 66 1.15 -21.36 6.15
CA PRO A 66 -0.27 -21.47 6.39
C PRO A 66 -0.66 -20.45 7.44
N ILE A 67 -1.54 -19.53 7.06
CA ILE A 67 -2.11 -18.60 8.00
C ILE A 67 -3.23 -19.33 8.68
N ASP A 68 -3.08 -19.62 9.96
CA ASP A 68 -4.07 -20.33 10.78
C ASP A 68 -5.43 -19.63 10.84
N LYS A 69 -5.50 -18.37 10.40
CA LYS A 69 -6.74 -17.58 10.35
C LYS A 69 -6.77 -16.68 9.11
N ILE A 70 -7.90 -16.71 8.42
CA ILE A 70 -8.23 -15.75 7.36
C ILE A 70 -8.31 -14.34 7.97
N PRO A 71 -7.59 -13.35 7.45
CA PRO A 71 -7.63 -11.99 7.97
C PRO A 71 -9.06 -11.43 7.92
N LYS A 72 -9.51 -10.84 9.01
CA LYS A 72 -10.81 -10.17 9.04
C LYS A 72 -10.80 -8.93 8.14
N SER A 73 -11.85 -8.74 7.33
CA SER A 73 -12.04 -7.54 6.52
C SER A 73 -12.65 -6.40 7.34
N LEU A 74 -12.03 -6.16 8.49
CA LEU A 74 -12.30 -5.05 9.41
C LEU A 74 -11.08 -4.15 9.49
N PHE A 75 -11.29 -2.86 9.67
CA PHE A 75 -10.16 -1.95 9.89
C PHE A 75 -9.54 -2.18 11.27
N ARG A 76 -8.24 -1.93 11.39
CA ARG A 76 -7.50 -2.19 12.64
C ARG A 76 -7.97 -1.41 13.85
N ASN A 77 -8.70 -0.30 13.67
CA ASN A 77 -9.37 0.43 14.74
C ASN A 77 -10.72 -0.17 15.18
N GLU A 78 -11.24 -1.14 14.42
CA GLU A 78 -12.47 -1.87 14.74
C GLU A 78 -12.17 -3.20 15.47
N ILE A 79 -10.90 -3.59 15.50
CA ILE A 79 -10.43 -4.81 16.14
C ILE A 79 -9.18 -4.49 16.97
N ASP A 80 -9.06 -5.05 18.16
CA ASP A 80 -7.87 -4.89 18.99
C ASP A 80 -6.76 -5.82 18.49
N VAL A 81 -6.11 -5.43 17.39
CA VAL A 81 -5.00 -6.19 16.80
C VAL A 81 -3.70 -5.41 16.98
N LYS A 82 -2.74 -6.04 17.65
CA LYS A 82 -1.34 -5.58 17.62
C LYS A 82 -0.75 -5.98 16.28
N LEU A 83 -0.56 -4.97 15.40
CA LEU A 83 0.12 -5.20 14.14
C LEU A 83 1.61 -5.39 14.38
N HIS A 84 2.10 -6.55 14.02
CA HIS A 84 3.53 -6.79 13.88
C HIS A 84 3.94 -6.46 12.45
N ILE A 85 4.46 -5.25 12.24
CA ILE A 85 5.15 -4.97 11.00
C ILE A 85 6.53 -5.63 11.10
N PRO A 86 6.90 -6.46 10.12
CA PRO A 86 8.19 -7.12 10.14
C PRO A 86 9.31 -6.10 10.27
N LEU A 87 10.32 -6.42 11.06
CA LEU A 87 11.56 -5.66 11.11
C LEU A 87 12.16 -5.63 9.71
N LEU A 88 12.43 -4.43 9.18
CA LEU A 88 13.12 -4.28 7.91
C LEU A 88 14.59 -4.60 8.12
N LYS A 89 15.07 -5.70 7.57
CA LYS A 89 16.48 -6.07 7.65
C LYS A 89 17.35 -5.07 6.89
N LYS A 90 18.53 -4.75 7.40
CA LYS A 90 19.44 -3.75 6.82
C LYS A 90 19.74 -3.96 5.33
N GLU A 91 19.85 -5.20 4.90
CA GLU A 91 20.13 -5.59 3.51
C GLU A 91 19.04 -5.15 2.49
N TRP A 92 17.83 -4.81 2.97
CA TRP A 92 16.70 -4.48 2.10
C TRP A 92 16.51 -2.98 1.82
N TYR A 93 17.25 -2.11 2.53
CA TYR A 93 17.04 -0.65 2.47
C TYR A 93 18.32 0.18 2.56
N VAL A 94 19.46 -0.40 2.19
CA VAL A 94 20.78 0.26 2.29
C VAL A 94 20.83 1.61 1.56
N GLU A 95 20.11 1.76 0.45
CA GLU A 95 20.05 3.04 -0.27
C GLU A 95 19.15 4.06 0.42
N GLU A 96 18.00 3.64 0.94
CA GLU A 96 17.06 4.51 1.64
C GLU A 96 17.64 5.02 2.95
N LEU A 97 18.43 4.21 3.65
CA LEU A 97 19.13 4.61 4.88
C LEU A 97 20.14 5.73 4.66
N LYS A 98 20.74 5.83 3.48
CA LYS A 98 21.68 6.93 3.19
C LYS A 98 21.01 8.30 3.32
N ASN A 99 19.71 8.37 3.10
CA ASN A 99 18.92 9.59 3.19
C ASN A 99 18.45 9.90 4.62
N ILE A 100 18.32 8.89 5.47
CA ILE A 100 17.80 9.05 6.84
C ILE A 100 18.94 9.09 7.85
N ASN A 101 20.04 8.36 7.60
CA ASN A 101 21.24 8.22 8.44
C ASN A 101 20.99 8.33 9.97
N PRO A 102 20.03 7.55 10.53
CA PRO A 102 19.73 7.63 11.94
C PRO A 102 20.83 6.94 12.75
N SER A 103 21.18 7.50 13.89
CA SER A 103 21.97 6.79 14.90
C SER A 103 21.20 5.59 15.44
N ILE A 104 21.90 4.61 16.00
CA ILE A 104 21.26 3.46 16.66
C ILE A 104 20.40 3.98 17.81
N ASN A 105 19.17 3.46 17.92
CA ASN A 105 18.12 3.86 18.85
C ASN A 105 17.45 5.23 18.61
N ASP A 106 17.77 5.91 17.52
CA ASP A 106 17.02 7.11 17.15
C ASP A 106 15.62 6.74 16.66
N LEU A 107 14.63 7.42 17.23
CA LEU A 107 13.23 7.35 16.79
C LEU A 107 12.93 8.56 15.91
N ILE A 108 12.77 8.32 14.62
CA ILE A 108 12.53 9.37 13.62
C ILE A 108 11.08 9.36 13.20
N LYS A 109 10.43 10.53 13.27
CA LYS A 109 9.11 10.75 12.67
C LYS A 109 9.24 11.15 11.21
N ILE A 110 8.57 10.44 10.33
CA ILE A 110 8.58 10.70 8.89
C ILE A 110 7.41 11.64 8.54
N LYS A 111 7.74 12.77 7.94
CA LYS A 111 6.77 13.81 7.57
C LYS A 111 5.84 13.33 6.45
N ILE A 112 4.53 13.42 6.68
CA ILE A 112 3.50 13.21 5.69
C ILE A 112 2.83 14.56 5.41
N ALA A 113 2.73 14.94 4.14
CA ALA A 113 2.07 16.19 3.74
C ALA A 113 0.61 16.20 4.21
N ASP A 114 0.14 17.36 4.63
CA ASP A 114 -1.24 17.61 5.06
C ASP A 114 -1.77 16.69 6.18
N VAL A 115 -0.85 16.03 6.90
CA VAL A 115 -1.16 15.22 8.09
C VAL A 115 -0.50 15.86 9.32
N PRO A 116 -1.23 16.04 10.43
CA PRO A 116 -0.65 16.56 11.68
C PRO A 116 0.51 15.70 12.20
N SER A 117 1.56 16.34 12.71
CA SER A 117 2.80 15.66 13.12
C SER A 117 2.62 14.60 14.22
N PHE A 118 1.61 14.74 15.07
CA PHE A 118 1.31 13.74 16.10
C PHE A 118 0.68 12.45 15.55
N MET A 119 0.19 12.48 14.30
CA MET A 119 -0.34 11.31 13.58
C MET A 119 0.69 10.63 12.68
N TRP A 120 1.91 11.19 12.52
CA TRP A 120 2.93 10.57 11.68
C TRP A 120 3.38 9.23 12.26
N HIS A 121 3.75 8.32 11.37
CA HIS A 121 4.47 7.12 11.74
C HIS A 121 5.91 7.43 12.15
N SER A 122 6.55 6.46 12.78
CA SER A 122 7.94 6.59 13.22
C SER A 122 8.75 5.37 12.81
N VAL A 123 10.04 5.57 12.65
CA VAL A 123 11.03 4.54 12.33
C VAL A 123 12.13 4.60 13.39
N GLU A 124 12.47 3.46 13.97
CA GLU A 124 13.55 3.29 14.93
C GLU A 124 14.68 2.48 14.29
N ASN A 125 15.91 3.00 14.33
CA ASN A 125 17.08 2.24 13.91
C ASN A 125 17.55 1.33 15.05
N THR A 126 17.51 0.03 14.85
CA THR A 126 17.96 -0.97 15.80
C THR A 126 19.21 -1.71 15.29
N ASN A 127 19.86 -2.48 16.15
CA ASN A 127 21.02 -3.30 15.74
C ASN A 127 20.67 -4.29 14.63
N ASP A 128 19.43 -4.81 14.61
CA ASP A 128 18.96 -5.85 13.70
C ASP A 128 18.29 -5.29 12.44
N GLY A 129 17.97 -3.99 12.41
CA GLY A 129 17.26 -3.36 11.30
C GLY A 129 16.38 -2.20 11.72
N LEU A 130 15.44 -1.82 10.86
CA LEU A 130 14.48 -0.74 11.14
C LEU A 130 13.17 -1.30 11.67
N ARG A 131 12.74 -0.81 12.82
CA ARG A 131 11.42 -1.09 13.40
C ARG A 131 10.45 0.03 13.01
N LEU A 132 9.32 -0.35 12.45
CA LEU A 132 8.29 0.59 12.02
C LEU A 132 7.20 0.70 13.07
N TYR A 133 6.81 1.92 13.41
CA TYR A 133 5.69 2.23 14.29
C TYR A 133 4.61 2.95 13.51
N LEU A 134 3.52 2.24 13.23
CA LEU A 134 2.37 2.82 12.55
C LEU A 134 1.69 3.91 13.38
N PRO A 135 0.92 4.80 12.74
CA PRO A 135 0.01 5.68 13.46
C PRO A 135 -0.92 4.88 14.38
N LYS A 136 -1.32 5.48 15.50
CA LYS A 136 -2.25 4.84 16.43
C LYS A 136 -3.55 4.41 15.75
N ASN A 137 -4.20 3.38 16.28
CA ASN A 137 -5.46 2.86 15.73
C ASN A 137 -6.56 3.95 15.64
N GLU A 138 -6.61 4.87 16.62
CA GLU A 138 -7.57 5.98 16.63
C GLU A 138 -7.49 6.90 15.41
N TYR A 139 -6.33 6.95 14.70
CA TYR A 139 -6.12 7.79 13.53
C TYR A 139 -6.46 7.10 12.19
N VAL A 140 -6.83 5.83 12.19
CA VAL A 140 -7.13 5.08 10.95
C VAL A 140 -8.22 5.78 10.15
N TYR A 141 -9.30 6.22 10.78
CA TYR A 141 -10.38 6.89 10.06
C TYR A 141 -9.95 8.24 9.48
N TYR A 142 -9.10 8.99 10.16
CA TYR A 142 -8.52 10.21 9.59
C TYR A 142 -7.76 9.94 8.29
N TYR A 143 -6.92 8.90 8.28
CA TYR A 143 -6.20 8.51 7.06
C TYR A 143 -7.15 8.03 5.97
N LEU A 144 -8.18 7.25 6.31
CA LEU A 144 -9.18 6.79 5.35
C LEU A 144 -9.95 7.97 4.73
N ASP A 145 -10.30 8.99 5.51
CA ASP A 145 -10.95 10.19 5.01
C ASP A 145 -10.04 10.98 4.05
N LYS A 146 -8.74 11.09 4.37
CA LYS A 146 -7.76 11.67 3.45
C LYS A 146 -7.62 10.87 2.16
N MET A 147 -7.57 9.55 2.24
CA MET A 147 -7.53 8.68 1.07
C MET A 147 -8.79 8.85 0.22
N GLU A 148 -9.97 8.92 0.83
CA GLU A 148 -11.23 9.16 0.13
C GLU A 148 -11.25 10.51 -0.58
N MET A 149 -10.77 11.58 0.07
CA MET A 149 -10.65 12.90 -0.58
C MET A 149 -9.76 12.85 -1.82
N VAL A 150 -8.62 12.15 -1.76
CA VAL A 150 -7.72 11.99 -2.91
C VAL A 150 -8.41 11.15 -3.99
N MET A 151 -9.04 10.04 -3.62
CA MET A 151 -9.76 9.17 -4.55
C MET A 151 -10.88 9.92 -5.29
N ASN A 152 -11.64 10.75 -4.58
CA ASN A 152 -12.69 11.58 -5.18
C ASN A 152 -12.15 12.56 -6.24
N LYS A 153 -10.97 13.16 -6.01
CA LYS A 153 -10.31 14.00 -7.02
C LYS A 153 -9.94 13.20 -8.27
N LEU A 154 -9.35 12.00 -8.07
CA LEU A 154 -9.00 11.09 -9.17
C LEU A 154 -10.24 10.66 -9.98
N MET A 155 -11.33 10.30 -9.29
CA MET A 155 -12.62 9.92 -9.90
C MET A 155 -13.32 11.08 -10.63
N ASN A 156 -13.01 12.33 -10.26
CA ASN A 156 -13.50 13.53 -10.93
C ASN A 156 -12.62 13.98 -12.12
N GLY A 157 -11.65 13.14 -12.51
CA GLY A 157 -10.83 13.37 -13.70
C GLY A 157 -9.53 14.13 -13.46
N GLU A 158 -9.13 14.36 -12.20
CA GLU A 158 -7.82 14.96 -11.89
C GLU A 158 -6.71 13.92 -12.10
N SER A 159 -6.23 13.78 -13.35
CA SER A 159 -5.18 12.82 -13.73
C SER A 159 -3.80 13.29 -13.24
N SER A 160 -3.49 13.04 -11.98
CA SER A 160 -2.29 13.51 -11.30
C SER A 160 -1.49 12.37 -10.69
N LEU A 161 -0.27 12.13 -11.21
CA LEU A 161 0.69 11.21 -10.58
C LEU A 161 1.10 11.66 -9.18
N TYR A 162 0.98 12.97 -8.87
CA TYR A 162 1.17 13.47 -7.51
C TYR A 162 0.11 12.90 -6.57
N LEU A 163 -1.17 13.04 -6.93
CA LEU A 163 -2.28 12.53 -6.12
C LEU A 163 -2.21 11.02 -5.97
N LEU A 164 -1.85 10.30 -7.02
CA LEU A 164 -1.75 8.85 -6.98
C LEU A 164 -0.59 8.38 -6.08
N GLY A 165 0.58 9.03 -6.15
CA GLY A 165 1.69 8.76 -5.25
C GLY A 165 1.38 9.11 -3.80
N TYR A 166 0.67 10.21 -3.57
CA TYR A 166 0.20 10.58 -2.24
C TYR A 166 -0.82 9.57 -1.69
N TYR A 167 -1.76 9.10 -2.53
CA TYR A 167 -2.70 8.04 -2.17
C TYR A 167 -1.99 6.78 -1.70
N ILE A 168 -0.96 6.33 -2.44
CA ILE A 168 -0.14 5.16 -2.06
C ILE A 168 0.47 5.38 -0.67
N GLN A 169 1.11 6.53 -0.44
CA GLN A 169 1.76 6.79 0.86
C GLN A 169 0.75 6.78 2.00
N LEU A 170 -0.38 7.48 1.85
CA LEU A 170 -1.44 7.48 2.88
C LEU A 170 -1.91 6.06 3.20
N ALA A 171 -2.14 5.24 2.18
CA ALA A 171 -2.64 3.89 2.33
C ALA A 171 -1.62 2.94 2.99
N VAL A 172 -0.35 3.04 2.61
CA VAL A 172 0.74 2.26 3.20
C VAL A 172 0.93 2.63 4.67
N ILE A 173 0.94 3.92 5.00
CA ILE A 173 1.10 4.39 6.38
C ILE A 173 -0.13 4.09 7.23
N CYS A 174 -1.34 4.31 6.68
CA CYS A 174 -2.58 3.94 7.36
C CYS A 174 -2.61 2.47 7.72
N HIS A 175 -2.15 1.60 6.84
CA HIS A 175 -2.17 0.14 7.01
C HIS A 175 -3.52 -0.33 7.57
N PRO A 176 -4.64 -0.09 6.86
CA PRO A 176 -5.98 -0.17 7.46
C PRO A 176 -6.39 -1.58 7.91
N PHE A 177 -5.89 -2.63 7.29
CA PHE A 177 -6.20 -4.03 7.61
C PHE A 177 -5.03 -4.72 8.28
N GLU A 178 -5.28 -5.89 8.86
CA GLU A 178 -4.24 -6.74 9.45
C GLU A 178 -3.20 -7.21 8.42
N LYS A 179 -3.63 -7.54 7.21
CA LYS A 179 -2.79 -8.02 6.10
C LYS A 179 -3.32 -7.53 4.75
N VAL A 180 -2.59 -7.82 3.67
CA VAL A 180 -3.02 -7.59 2.27
C VAL A 180 -3.20 -6.12 1.89
N ASN A 181 -2.74 -5.20 2.72
CA ASN A 181 -2.92 -3.77 2.46
C ASN A 181 -2.26 -3.33 1.15
N PHE A 182 -1.00 -3.68 0.95
CA PHE A 182 -0.26 -3.17 -0.20
C PHE A 182 -0.70 -3.80 -1.52
N SER A 183 -0.97 -5.11 -1.57
CA SER A 183 -1.51 -5.75 -2.78
C SER A 183 -2.84 -5.14 -3.21
N LEU A 184 -3.71 -4.84 -2.24
CA LEU A 184 -4.99 -4.15 -2.49
C LEU A 184 -4.75 -2.78 -3.11
N ILE A 185 -3.89 -1.95 -2.52
CA ILE A 185 -3.60 -0.59 -3.00
C ILE A 185 -2.91 -0.61 -4.35
N MET A 186 -1.91 -1.47 -4.54
CA MET A 186 -1.21 -1.59 -5.82
C MET A 186 -2.16 -2.00 -6.96
N SER A 187 -3.14 -2.84 -6.67
CA SER A 187 -4.14 -3.22 -7.64
C SER A 187 -4.99 -2.03 -8.10
N GLN A 188 -5.41 -1.17 -7.18
CA GLN A 188 -6.14 0.06 -7.47
C GLN A 188 -5.29 1.05 -8.28
N VAL A 189 -4.05 1.25 -7.86
CA VAL A 189 -3.09 2.14 -8.52
C VAL A 189 -2.83 1.71 -9.96
N ASN A 190 -2.57 0.42 -10.17
CA ASN A 190 -2.31 -0.12 -11.51
C ASN A 190 -3.55 -0.05 -12.42
N TYR A 191 -4.76 -0.20 -11.85
CA TYR A 191 -5.99 0.05 -12.60
C TYR A 191 -6.06 1.51 -13.07
N ILE A 192 -5.78 2.48 -12.20
CA ILE A 192 -5.81 3.91 -12.55
C ILE A 192 -4.70 4.26 -13.56
N LEU A 193 -3.49 3.75 -13.36
CA LEU A 193 -2.38 3.95 -14.32
C LEU A 193 -2.75 3.44 -15.71
N LYS A 194 -3.38 2.26 -15.80
CA LYS A 194 -3.85 1.69 -17.06
C LYS A 194 -4.92 2.57 -17.73
N LEU A 195 -5.85 3.13 -16.97
CA LEU A 195 -6.84 4.08 -17.50
C LEU A 195 -6.18 5.34 -18.08
N TRP A 196 -5.04 5.75 -17.54
CA TRP A 196 -4.26 6.89 -18.02
C TRP A 196 -3.24 6.54 -19.10
N ASN A 197 -3.31 5.32 -19.65
CA ASN A 197 -2.36 4.80 -20.64
C ASN A 197 -0.90 4.73 -20.15
N TYR A 198 -0.69 4.55 -18.84
CA TYR A 198 0.61 4.19 -18.30
C TYR A 198 0.74 2.67 -18.18
N VAL A 199 1.99 2.20 -18.24
CA VAL A 199 2.31 0.80 -17.95
C VAL A 199 2.14 0.56 -16.45
N PRO A 200 1.48 -0.53 -16.03
CA PRO A 200 1.41 -0.91 -14.63
C PRO A 200 2.81 -1.10 -14.02
N ILE A 201 2.98 -0.67 -12.78
CA ILE A 201 4.25 -0.80 -12.06
C ILE A 201 4.26 -2.00 -11.13
N SER A 202 5.46 -2.56 -10.92
CA SER A 202 5.64 -3.66 -9.96
C SER A 202 5.57 -3.16 -8.51
N HIS A 203 5.20 -4.06 -7.61
CA HIS A 203 5.23 -3.83 -6.17
C HIS A 203 6.62 -3.39 -5.69
N GLY A 204 7.68 -4.16 -6.00
CA GLY A 204 9.04 -3.88 -5.59
C GLY A 204 9.15 -3.53 -4.09
N TYR A 205 9.87 -2.46 -3.79
CA TYR A 205 10.06 -1.93 -2.43
C TYR A 205 9.32 -0.60 -2.20
N LEU A 206 8.29 -0.29 -3.00
CA LEU A 206 7.58 0.99 -2.93
C LEU A 206 6.94 1.25 -1.57
N ASP A 207 6.47 0.21 -0.88
CA ASP A 207 5.96 0.32 0.49
C ASP A 207 7.07 0.74 1.49
N PHE A 208 8.29 0.23 1.35
CA PHE A 208 9.42 0.67 2.18
C PHE A 208 9.78 2.13 1.88
N GLU A 209 9.77 2.52 0.62
CA GLU A 209 9.97 3.91 0.24
C GLU A 209 8.93 4.83 0.91
N CYS A 210 7.67 4.39 0.99
CA CYS A 210 6.61 5.12 1.69
C CYS A 210 6.87 5.25 3.20
N PHE A 211 7.40 4.22 3.84
CA PHE A 211 7.71 4.25 5.26
C PHE A 211 8.97 5.09 5.60
N LEU A 212 9.92 5.16 4.69
CA LEU A 212 11.26 5.71 4.98
C LEU A 212 11.45 7.15 4.50
N ASN A 213 10.53 7.67 3.68
CA ASN A 213 10.71 8.96 3.05
C ASN A 213 9.51 9.90 3.28
N PRO A 214 9.77 11.22 3.36
CA PRO A 214 8.70 12.21 3.36
C PRO A 214 7.96 12.23 2.01
N THR A 215 6.77 12.81 2.01
CA THR A 215 5.82 12.74 0.88
C THR A 215 6.41 13.18 -0.46
N ASP A 216 7.19 14.26 -0.49
CA ASP A 216 7.81 14.78 -1.71
C ASP A 216 8.77 13.79 -2.35
N ILE A 217 9.57 13.11 -1.54
CA ILE A 217 10.51 12.06 -1.99
C ILE A 217 9.75 10.82 -2.48
N VAL A 218 8.72 10.37 -1.75
CA VAL A 218 7.87 9.24 -2.17
C VAL A 218 7.25 9.52 -3.54
N ILE A 219 6.68 10.71 -3.73
CA ILE A 219 6.05 11.09 -4.99
C ILE A 219 7.08 11.14 -6.13
N LYS A 220 8.27 11.69 -5.88
CA LYS A 220 9.36 11.71 -6.86
C LYS A 220 9.71 10.29 -7.30
N LYS A 221 10.00 9.38 -6.37
CA LYS A 221 10.33 7.98 -6.64
C LYS A 221 9.19 7.23 -7.34
N PHE A 222 7.95 7.48 -6.96
CA PHE A 222 6.79 6.92 -7.64
C PHE A 222 6.72 7.34 -9.12
N LYS A 223 6.90 8.64 -9.39
CA LYS A 223 6.92 9.16 -10.77
C LYS A 223 8.06 8.54 -11.57
N GLU A 224 9.25 8.45 -11.01
CA GLU A 224 10.40 7.80 -11.64
C GLU A 224 10.09 6.35 -12.03
N LYS A 225 9.45 5.57 -11.15
CA LYS A 225 9.00 4.21 -11.47
C LYS A 225 7.99 4.17 -12.62
N VAL A 226 7.00 5.06 -12.62
CA VAL A 226 6.00 5.12 -13.70
C VAL A 226 6.63 5.46 -15.04
N PHE A 227 7.64 6.35 -15.07
CA PHE A 227 8.28 6.76 -16.30
C PHE A 227 9.37 5.79 -16.79
N ALA A 228 10.05 5.06 -15.90
CA ALA A 228 11.07 4.09 -16.29
C ALA A 228 10.49 2.95 -17.16
N PHE A 229 9.22 2.61 -16.99
CA PHE A 229 8.54 1.59 -17.81
C PHE A 229 8.01 2.12 -19.16
N LYS A 230 8.15 3.41 -19.44
CA LYS A 230 7.67 4.00 -20.70
C LYS A 230 8.64 3.83 -21.87
N GLY A 231 9.87 3.39 -21.60
CA GLY A 231 10.95 3.30 -22.58
C GLY A 231 11.05 1.98 -23.35
N ASP A 232 10.26 0.97 -22.99
CA ASP A 232 10.34 -0.40 -23.55
C ASP A 232 9.10 -0.81 -24.36
N LEU A 233 8.34 0.15 -24.90
CA LEU A 233 7.22 -0.06 -25.82
C LEU A 233 7.55 0.34 -27.25
#